data_af2c3b4e8297a3e6cda851faf8325ff5
#
_entry.id   af2c3b4e8297a3e6cda851faf8325ff5
#
_cell.length_a   1.000
_cell.length_b   1.000
_cell.length_c   1.000
_cell.angle_alpha   90.00
_cell.angle_beta   90.00
_cell.angle_gamma   90.00
#
_symmetry.space_group_name_H-M   'P 1'
#
loop_
_entity.id
_entity.type
_entity.pdbx_description
1 polymer ?
#
loop_
_entity_poly.entity_id
_entity_poly.type
_entity_poly.pdbx_seq_one_letter_code
_entity_poly.pdbx_strand_id
1 'polypeptide(L)'
;MTIEAGDIVLRDFLAQDIEKRITWETTETEWQLWDAPWEYEGVSEEERQRELDGYIADMQRWAERFRDLPDDVPRMGFQIATRAGEYIGWCNAYHIDKDCIITPEEGLCTIGISIPERSARGKGYAYQALIAFIGYLRQQGVDDIYLQTWSGNERMIHIAQKMGFAEHRRKTGIRTVRGKSYDGLTFRLDPERYAAFCRERR
;
A
#
# COMPACT_ATOMS: atom_id res chain seq x y z
N MET A 1 3.92 17.86 -0.08
CA MET A 1 4.94 17.13 0.73
C MET A 1 5.70 16.13 -0.12
N THR A 2 7.02 15.99 0.12
CA THR A 2 7.90 15.06 -0.61
C THR A 2 8.93 14.47 0.36
N ILE A 3 9.21 13.16 0.26
CA ILE A 3 10.20 12.44 1.08
C ILE A 3 11.12 11.68 0.13
N GLU A 4 12.42 12.01 0.13
CA GLU A 4 13.41 11.27 -0.65
C GLU A 4 13.79 9.95 0.03
N ALA A 5 13.87 8.87 -0.76
CA ALA A 5 14.14 7.52 -0.25
C ALA A 5 14.99 6.71 -1.25
N GLY A 6 16.29 6.90 -1.22
CA GLY A 6 17.22 6.21 -2.14
C GLY A 6 16.95 6.57 -3.61
N ASP A 7 16.52 5.59 -4.40
CA ASP A 7 16.25 5.74 -5.84
C ASP A 7 14.84 6.23 -6.15
N ILE A 8 14.01 6.40 -5.12
CA ILE A 8 12.60 6.80 -5.25
C ILE A 8 12.29 8.03 -4.41
N VAL A 9 11.10 8.56 -4.66
CA VAL A 9 10.52 9.68 -3.92
C VAL A 9 9.10 9.29 -3.52
N LEU A 10 8.74 9.51 -2.26
CA LEU A 10 7.36 9.50 -1.80
C LEU A 10 6.82 10.93 -1.91
N ARG A 11 5.68 11.11 -2.56
CA ARG A 11 5.08 12.43 -2.77
C ARG A 11 3.56 12.41 -2.70
N ASP A 12 2.98 13.59 -2.56
CA ASP A 12 1.54 13.75 -2.68
C ASP A 12 1.04 13.36 -4.10
N PHE A 13 -0.24 13.03 -4.20
CA PHE A 13 -0.90 12.71 -5.46
C PHE A 13 -1.00 13.95 -6.36
N LEU A 14 -0.73 13.79 -7.64
CA LEU A 14 -0.78 14.84 -8.66
C LEU A 14 -1.86 14.52 -9.71
N ALA A 15 -2.44 15.55 -10.31
CA ALA A 15 -3.43 15.38 -11.38
C ALA A 15 -2.92 14.54 -12.57
N GLN A 16 -1.64 14.65 -12.88
CA GLN A 16 -0.99 13.86 -13.95
C GLN A 16 -0.91 12.35 -13.63
N ASP A 17 -1.09 11.94 -12.37
CA ASP A 17 -1.06 10.53 -11.97
C ASP A 17 -2.35 9.79 -12.35
N ILE A 18 -3.43 10.52 -12.59
CA ILE A 18 -4.77 9.96 -12.87
C ILE A 18 -4.74 9.04 -14.08
N GLU A 19 -4.13 9.47 -15.17
CA GLU A 19 -4.06 8.69 -16.40
C GLU A 19 -3.34 7.34 -16.19
N LYS A 20 -2.22 7.36 -15.47
CA LYS A 20 -1.48 6.15 -15.15
C LYS A 20 -2.26 5.23 -14.21
N ARG A 21 -2.99 5.80 -13.24
CA ARG A 21 -3.90 5.02 -12.37
C ARG A 21 -5.01 4.34 -13.16
N ILE A 22 -5.65 5.04 -14.08
CA ILE A 22 -6.68 4.46 -14.95
C ILE A 22 -6.09 3.30 -15.76
N THR A 23 -4.89 3.45 -16.31
CA THR A 23 -4.19 2.39 -17.04
C THR A 23 -4.01 1.13 -16.19
N TRP A 24 -3.62 1.27 -14.91
CA TRP A 24 -3.47 0.15 -14.00
C TRP A 24 -4.79 -0.49 -13.58
N GLU A 25 -5.89 0.27 -13.55
CA GLU A 25 -7.21 -0.28 -13.24
C GLU A 25 -7.87 -0.98 -14.44
N THR A 26 -7.51 -0.61 -15.67
CA THR A 26 -8.23 -1.06 -16.87
C THR A 26 -7.42 -1.96 -17.80
N THR A 27 -6.13 -1.70 -17.94
CA THR A 27 -5.29 -2.33 -18.97
C THR A 27 -4.14 -3.15 -18.37
N GLU A 28 -3.40 -2.57 -17.43
CA GLU A 28 -2.24 -3.21 -16.79
C GLU A 28 -2.62 -3.84 -15.43
N THR A 29 -3.64 -4.67 -15.43
CA THR A 29 -4.35 -5.17 -14.24
C THR A 29 -3.67 -6.33 -13.49
N GLU A 30 -2.48 -6.79 -13.90
CA GLU A 30 -1.81 -7.94 -13.26
C GLU A 30 -1.57 -7.76 -11.76
N TRP A 31 -1.39 -6.53 -11.28
CA TRP A 31 -1.20 -6.25 -9.86
C TRP A 31 -2.42 -6.62 -9.01
N GLN A 32 -3.63 -6.54 -9.55
CA GLN A 32 -4.89 -6.91 -8.90
C GLN A 32 -4.93 -8.39 -8.48
N LEU A 33 -4.17 -9.26 -9.17
CA LEU A 33 -4.05 -10.67 -8.81
C LEU A 33 -3.35 -10.90 -7.46
N TRP A 34 -2.64 -9.90 -6.95
CA TRP A 34 -1.83 -9.98 -5.73
C TRP A 34 -2.41 -9.15 -4.59
N ASP A 35 -3.10 -8.05 -4.90
CA ASP A 35 -3.64 -7.15 -3.88
C ASP A 35 -4.90 -7.76 -3.22
N ALA A 36 -6.05 -7.57 -3.81
CA ALA A 36 -7.34 -8.07 -3.30
C ALA A 36 -8.13 -8.75 -4.44
N PRO A 37 -7.65 -9.89 -4.99
CA PRO A 37 -8.22 -10.46 -6.21
C PRO A 37 -9.72 -10.80 -6.12
N TRP A 38 -10.25 -11.03 -4.93
CA TRP A 38 -11.69 -11.25 -4.71
C TRP A 38 -12.56 -10.03 -5.00
N GLU A 39 -12.00 -8.83 -5.04
CA GLU A 39 -12.73 -7.59 -5.37
C GLU A 39 -12.98 -7.47 -6.88
N TYR A 40 -12.23 -8.21 -7.67
CA TYR A 40 -12.32 -8.21 -9.14
C TYR A 40 -13.01 -9.47 -9.70
N GLU A 41 -13.19 -10.53 -8.90
CA GLU A 41 -13.80 -11.79 -9.33
C GLU A 41 -15.32 -11.68 -9.34
N GLY A 42 -15.93 -11.95 -10.50
CA GLY A 42 -17.40 -12.00 -10.64
C GLY A 42 -18.08 -10.63 -10.75
N VAL A 43 -17.31 -9.56 -10.81
CA VAL A 43 -17.83 -8.20 -11.00
C VAL A 43 -18.24 -8.01 -12.47
N SER A 44 -19.47 -7.54 -12.71
CA SER A 44 -19.94 -7.22 -14.06
C SER A 44 -19.20 -6.01 -14.65
N GLU A 45 -19.20 -5.91 -15.99
CA GLU A 45 -18.58 -4.77 -16.66
C GLU A 45 -19.22 -3.43 -16.26
N GLU A 46 -20.54 -3.42 -16.05
CA GLU A 46 -21.28 -2.22 -15.62
C GLU A 46 -20.93 -1.80 -14.19
N GLU A 47 -20.72 -2.74 -13.28
CA GLU A 47 -20.25 -2.48 -11.92
C GLU A 47 -18.82 -1.95 -11.93
N ARG A 48 -17.94 -2.61 -12.68
CA ARG A 48 -16.55 -2.19 -12.84
C ARG A 48 -16.44 -0.76 -13.40
N GLN A 49 -17.26 -0.41 -14.40
CA GLN A 49 -17.27 0.93 -14.95
C GLN A 49 -17.74 1.97 -13.92
N ARG A 50 -18.79 1.66 -13.15
CA ARG A 50 -19.28 2.56 -12.08
C ARG A 50 -18.24 2.79 -10.98
N GLU A 51 -17.54 1.73 -10.58
CA GLU A 51 -16.45 1.82 -9.60
C GLU A 51 -15.29 2.65 -10.13
N LEU A 52 -14.92 2.46 -11.38
CA LEU A 52 -13.89 3.25 -12.05
C LEU A 52 -14.26 4.73 -12.14
N ASP A 53 -15.49 5.05 -12.54
CA ASP A 53 -15.97 6.44 -12.62
C ASP A 53 -15.95 7.12 -11.25
N GLY A 54 -16.38 6.40 -10.19
CA GLY A 54 -16.29 6.86 -8.81
C GLY A 54 -14.84 7.09 -8.36
N TYR A 55 -13.96 6.17 -8.69
CA TYR A 55 -12.54 6.26 -8.38
C TYR A 55 -11.84 7.42 -9.09
N ILE A 56 -12.18 7.67 -10.36
CA ILE A 56 -11.67 8.84 -11.10
C ILE A 56 -12.11 10.14 -10.42
N ALA A 57 -13.37 10.25 -10.00
CA ALA A 57 -13.86 11.41 -9.29
C ALA A 57 -13.15 11.62 -7.93
N ASP A 58 -12.84 10.53 -7.21
CA ASP A 58 -12.03 10.59 -6.00
C ASP A 58 -10.62 11.08 -6.26
N MET A 59 -9.96 10.56 -7.30
CA MET A 59 -8.61 10.98 -7.67
C MET A 59 -8.55 12.47 -8.04
N GLN A 60 -9.55 12.99 -8.73
CA GLN A 60 -9.66 14.42 -9.03
C GLN A 60 -9.74 15.26 -7.75
N ARG A 61 -10.60 14.84 -6.78
CA ARG A 61 -10.70 15.49 -5.46
C ARG A 61 -9.39 15.40 -4.67
N TRP A 62 -8.67 14.28 -4.73
CA TRP A 62 -7.36 14.16 -4.09
C TRP A 62 -6.34 15.10 -4.73
N ALA A 63 -6.26 15.17 -6.05
CA ALA A 63 -5.33 16.05 -6.74
C ALA A 63 -5.57 17.53 -6.40
N GLU A 64 -6.84 17.95 -6.30
CA GLU A 64 -7.20 19.30 -5.86
C GLU A 64 -6.81 19.53 -4.40
N ARG A 65 -7.16 18.59 -3.50
CA ARG A 65 -6.86 18.69 -2.07
C ARG A 65 -5.36 18.77 -1.81
N PHE A 66 -4.56 17.92 -2.44
CA PHE A 66 -3.12 17.86 -2.19
C PHE A 66 -2.34 19.01 -2.81
N ARG A 67 -2.90 19.71 -3.79
CA ARG A 67 -2.26 20.89 -4.40
C ARG A 67 -1.92 21.97 -3.37
N ASP A 68 -2.84 22.22 -2.46
CA ASP A 68 -2.77 23.33 -1.51
C ASP A 68 -2.62 22.85 -0.04
N LEU A 69 -2.45 21.54 0.17
CA LEU A 69 -2.35 20.98 1.52
C LEU A 69 -0.97 21.26 2.12
N PRO A 70 -0.88 22.00 3.24
CA PRO A 70 0.39 22.32 3.90
C PRO A 70 1.18 21.06 4.29
N ASP A 71 2.51 21.18 4.32
CA ASP A 71 3.39 20.04 4.61
C ASP A 71 3.34 19.59 6.08
N ASP A 72 2.86 20.40 6.99
CA ASP A 72 2.66 20.07 8.41
C ASP A 72 1.38 19.27 8.68
N VAL A 73 0.47 19.16 7.70
CA VAL A 73 -0.71 18.30 7.81
C VAL A 73 -0.30 16.85 7.57
N PRO A 74 -0.59 15.91 8.50
CA PRO A 74 -0.24 14.50 8.33
C PRO A 74 -0.87 13.86 7.09
N ARG A 75 -0.10 12.96 6.45
CA ARG A 75 -0.54 12.15 5.29
C ARG A 75 -0.77 10.71 5.72
N MET A 76 -1.89 10.13 5.26
CA MET A 76 -2.17 8.69 5.39
C MET A 76 -1.66 7.87 4.21
N GLY A 77 -0.89 8.47 3.30
CA GLY A 77 -0.30 7.76 2.17
C GLY A 77 0.44 8.68 1.21
N PHE A 78 1.25 8.06 0.37
CA PHE A 78 2.07 8.73 -0.63
C PHE A 78 2.05 7.96 -1.95
N GLN A 79 2.24 8.69 -3.03
CA GLN A 79 2.59 8.11 -4.33
C GLN A 79 4.09 7.86 -4.37
N ILE A 80 4.48 6.75 -5.02
CA ILE A 80 5.86 6.35 -5.19
C ILE A 80 6.27 6.73 -6.61
N ALA A 81 7.29 7.56 -6.75
CA ALA A 81 7.88 7.89 -8.03
C ALA A 81 9.39 7.59 -8.03
N THR A 82 9.97 7.28 -9.18
CA THR A 82 11.42 7.22 -9.34
C THR A 82 12.01 8.63 -9.23
N ARG A 83 13.32 8.75 -9.03
CA ARG A 83 14.01 10.06 -9.08
C ARG A 83 13.88 10.75 -10.44
N ALA A 84 13.64 10.00 -11.50
CA ALA A 84 13.34 10.56 -12.83
C ALA A 84 11.91 11.10 -12.96
N GLY A 85 11.08 10.97 -11.91
CA GLY A 85 9.70 11.45 -11.87
C GLY A 85 8.66 10.45 -12.40
N GLU A 86 9.05 9.23 -12.76
CA GLU A 86 8.12 8.20 -13.21
C GLU A 86 7.27 7.70 -12.03
N TYR A 87 5.94 7.82 -12.13
CA TYR A 87 5.00 7.31 -11.14
C TYR A 87 4.90 5.78 -11.26
N ILE A 88 5.14 5.06 -10.16
CA ILE A 88 5.28 3.59 -10.17
C ILE A 88 4.33 2.85 -9.22
N GLY A 89 3.69 3.55 -8.28
CA GLY A 89 2.81 2.93 -7.29
C GLY A 89 2.53 3.84 -6.11
N TRP A 90 2.03 3.26 -5.04
CA TRP A 90 1.67 4.00 -3.82
C TRP A 90 1.88 3.17 -2.55
N CYS A 91 1.97 3.85 -1.41
CA CYS A 91 1.82 3.28 -0.09
C CYS A 91 0.77 4.08 0.70
N ASN A 92 0.07 3.42 1.60
CA ASN A 92 -0.97 4.03 2.40
C ASN A 92 -1.02 3.42 3.80
N ALA A 93 -1.65 4.16 4.74
CA ALA A 93 -2.03 3.67 6.04
C ALA A 93 -3.54 3.73 6.22
N TYR A 94 -4.06 2.84 7.03
CA TYR A 94 -5.45 2.76 7.45
C TYR A 94 -5.51 2.17 8.87
N HIS A 95 -6.67 2.19 9.49
CA HIS A 95 -6.84 1.64 10.84
C HIS A 95 -7.56 0.30 10.80
N ILE A 96 -7.16 -0.58 11.71
CA ILE A 96 -7.86 -1.81 12.05
C ILE A 96 -8.17 -1.82 13.54
N ASP A 97 -9.27 -2.48 13.91
CA ASP A 97 -9.64 -2.69 15.31
C ASP A 97 -8.81 -3.83 15.97
N LYS A 98 -9.10 -4.11 17.25
CA LYS A 98 -8.47 -5.20 18.00
C LYS A 98 -8.69 -6.60 17.39
N ASP A 99 -9.74 -6.75 16.57
CA ASP A 99 -10.08 -7.99 15.87
C ASP A 99 -9.50 -8.03 14.45
N CYS A 100 -8.63 -7.08 14.13
CA CYS A 100 -7.98 -6.93 12.83
C CYS A 100 -9.00 -6.78 11.69
N ILE A 101 -10.04 -6.00 11.92
CA ILE A 101 -11.05 -5.58 10.94
C ILE A 101 -10.82 -4.10 10.62
N ILE A 102 -10.87 -3.75 9.33
CA ILE A 102 -10.72 -2.34 8.90
C ILE A 102 -11.83 -1.50 9.55
N THR A 103 -11.44 -0.38 10.12
CA THR A 103 -12.33 0.57 10.78
C THR A 103 -12.04 2.01 10.33
N PRO A 104 -13.07 2.86 10.20
CA PRO A 104 -12.89 4.29 9.97
C PRO A 104 -12.47 5.03 11.26
N GLU A 105 -12.61 4.39 12.43
CA GLU A 105 -12.24 4.95 13.73
C GLU A 105 -10.75 4.83 13.98
N GLU A 106 -10.25 5.53 15.01
CA GLU A 106 -8.87 5.34 15.48
C GLU A 106 -8.65 3.88 15.92
N GLY A 107 -7.49 3.33 15.54
CA GLY A 107 -7.15 1.95 15.81
C GLY A 107 -5.67 1.66 15.54
N LEU A 108 -5.36 0.40 15.31
CA LEU A 108 -4.02 -0.05 15.02
C LEU A 108 -3.63 0.42 13.60
N CYS A 109 -2.55 1.19 13.50
CA CYS A 109 -2.07 1.72 12.23
C CYS A 109 -1.55 0.58 11.35
N THR A 110 -2.16 0.38 10.21
CA THR A 110 -1.86 -0.70 9.26
C THR A 110 -1.42 -0.10 7.94
N ILE A 111 -0.32 -0.60 7.38
CA ILE A 111 0.23 -0.09 6.13
C ILE A 111 0.03 -1.05 4.98
N GLY A 112 -0.11 -0.49 3.78
CA GLY A 112 -0.17 -1.19 2.51
C GLY A 112 0.78 -0.57 1.49
N ILE A 113 1.12 -1.34 0.46
CA ILE A 113 1.92 -0.89 -0.68
C ILE A 113 1.50 -1.64 -1.93
N SER A 114 1.38 -0.92 -3.05
CA SER A 114 1.19 -1.49 -4.37
C SER A 114 2.17 -0.85 -5.36
N ILE A 115 2.87 -1.68 -6.14
CA ILE A 115 3.71 -1.27 -7.28
C ILE A 115 3.15 -1.94 -8.54
N PRO A 116 2.11 -1.35 -9.15
CA PRO A 116 1.52 -1.84 -10.39
C PRO A 116 2.51 -1.82 -11.56
N GLU A 117 3.35 -0.78 -11.61
CA GLU A 117 4.35 -0.62 -12.68
C GLU A 117 5.31 -1.82 -12.74
N ARG A 118 5.19 -2.61 -13.82
CA ARG A 118 5.96 -3.86 -13.98
C ARG A 118 7.45 -3.62 -14.08
N SER A 119 7.85 -2.57 -14.80
CA SER A 119 9.25 -2.19 -15.02
C SER A 119 9.95 -1.76 -13.72
N ALA A 120 9.21 -1.39 -12.69
CA ALA A 120 9.72 -0.96 -11.39
C ALA A 120 9.91 -2.12 -10.38
N ARG A 121 9.41 -3.32 -10.69
CA ARG A 121 9.49 -4.46 -9.78
C ARG A 121 10.88 -5.10 -9.75
N GLY A 122 11.21 -5.76 -8.64
CA GLY A 122 12.51 -6.44 -8.48
C GLY A 122 13.71 -5.53 -8.21
N LYS A 123 13.51 -4.20 -8.23
CA LYS A 123 14.55 -3.18 -8.00
C LYS A 123 14.73 -2.76 -6.54
N GLY A 124 13.98 -3.35 -5.61
CA GLY A 124 14.03 -3.00 -4.19
C GLY A 124 13.25 -1.75 -3.79
N TYR A 125 12.50 -1.14 -4.70
CA TYR A 125 11.73 0.09 -4.45
C TYR A 125 10.68 -0.06 -3.36
N ALA A 126 10.04 -1.22 -3.24
CA ALA A 126 9.10 -1.48 -2.17
C ALA A 126 9.72 -1.36 -0.77
N TYR A 127 10.97 -1.83 -0.60
CA TYR A 127 11.68 -1.68 0.67
C TYR A 127 12.04 -0.24 0.95
N GLN A 128 12.52 0.51 -0.05
CA GLN A 128 12.85 1.93 0.09
C GLN A 128 11.60 2.73 0.47
N ALA A 129 10.48 2.48 -0.19
CA ALA A 129 9.21 3.13 0.09
C ALA A 129 8.69 2.84 1.51
N LEU A 130 8.66 1.56 1.91
CA LEU A 130 8.18 1.18 3.23
C LEU A 130 9.10 1.67 4.35
N ILE A 131 10.42 1.67 4.17
CA ILE A 131 11.37 2.24 5.15
C ILE A 131 11.08 3.74 5.36
N ALA A 132 10.94 4.49 4.25
CA ALA A 132 10.65 5.92 4.32
C ALA A 132 9.27 6.20 4.94
N PHE A 133 8.27 5.42 4.57
CA PHE A 133 6.91 5.59 5.07
C PHE A 133 6.80 5.23 6.56
N ILE A 134 7.41 4.13 7.01
CA ILE A 134 7.51 3.77 8.43
C ILE A 134 8.26 4.87 9.21
N GLY A 135 9.34 5.40 8.65
CA GLY A 135 10.09 6.53 9.24
C GLY A 135 9.22 7.76 9.42
N TYR A 136 8.43 8.09 8.39
CA TYR A 136 7.47 9.19 8.44
C TYR A 136 6.38 8.97 9.50
N LEU A 137 5.75 7.80 9.55
CA LEU A 137 4.72 7.49 10.54
C LEU A 137 5.25 7.58 11.97
N ARG A 138 6.48 7.11 12.21
CA ARG A 138 7.14 7.26 13.52
C ARG A 138 7.38 8.71 13.92
N GLN A 139 7.73 9.59 12.97
CA GLN A 139 7.81 11.02 13.22
C GLN A 139 6.46 11.66 13.58
N GLN A 140 5.35 11.03 13.17
CA GLN A 140 3.99 11.40 13.57
C GLN A 140 3.54 10.75 14.89
N GLY A 141 4.43 10.05 15.60
CA GLY A 141 4.12 9.39 16.88
C GLY A 141 3.49 7.99 16.74
N VAL A 142 3.53 7.39 15.56
CA VAL A 142 3.01 6.03 15.34
C VAL A 142 4.14 5.02 15.50
N ASP A 143 4.20 4.34 16.65
CA ASP A 143 5.24 3.35 16.95
C ASP A 143 4.80 1.92 16.62
N ASP A 144 3.52 1.61 16.78
CA ASP A 144 2.96 0.27 16.58
C ASP A 144 2.33 0.14 15.18
N ILE A 145 3.05 -0.53 14.29
CA ILE A 145 2.70 -0.60 12.87
C ILE A 145 2.38 -2.03 12.48
N TYR A 146 1.26 -2.18 11.79
CA TYR A 146 0.76 -3.45 11.27
C TYR A 146 0.79 -3.47 9.74
N LEU A 147 0.59 -4.66 9.18
CA LEU A 147 0.46 -4.91 7.75
C LEU A 147 -0.52 -6.05 7.56
N GLN A 148 -1.47 -5.89 6.65
CA GLN A 148 -2.40 -6.96 6.29
C GLN A 148 -2.16 -7.46 4.86
N THR A 149 -2.35 -8.77 4.68
CA THR A 149 -2.36 -9.41 3.38
C THR A 149 -3.13 -10.74 3.45
N TRP A 150 -3.16 -11.49 2.40
CA TRP A 150 -3.74 -12.83 2.34
C TRP A 150 -2.67 -13.90 2.06
N SER A 151 -2.93 -15.14 2.42
CA SER A 151 -1.94 -16.22 2.37
C SER A 151 -1.49 -16.61 0.95
N GLY A 152 -2.18 -16.14 -0.09
CA GLY A 152 -1.77 -16.30 -1.49
C GLY A 152 -0.86 -15.18 -2.01
N ASN A 153 -0.70 -14.08 -1.27
CA ASN A 153 0.23 -13.00 -1.66
C ASN A 153 1.64 -13.27 -1.12
N GLU A 154 2.30 -14.27 -1.69
CA GLU A 154 3.65 -14.66 -1.27
C GLU A 154 4.66 -13.51 -1.38
N ARG A 155 4.48 -12.59 -2.33
CA ARG A 155 5.33 -11.42 -2.51
C ARG A 155 5.27 -10.50 -1.29
N MET A 156 4.05 -10.19 -0.82
CA MET A 156 3.87 -9.32 0.33
C MET A 156 4.31 -10.00 1.63
N ILE A 157 4.03 -11.29 1.79
CA ILE A 157 4.49 -12.10 2.93
C ILE A 157 6.03 -12.07 3.01
N HIS A 158 6.71 -12.25 1.89
CA HIS A 158 8.16 -12.19 1.83
C HIS A 158 8.71 -10.80 2.24
N ILE A 159 8.10 -9.73 1.74
CA ILE A 159 8.47 -8.35 2.10
C ILE A 159 8.28 -8.15 3.61
N ALA A 160 7.12 -8.51 4.14
CA ALA A 160 6.81 -8.35 5.56
C ALA A 160 7.84 -9.08 6.45
N GLN A 161 8.06 -10.36 6.21
CA GLN A 161 9.00 -11.17 6.98
C GLN A 161 10.43 -10.63 6.92
N LYS A 162 10.89 -10.24 5.73
CA LYS A 162 12.25 -9.71 5.53
C LYS A 162 12.45 -8.35 6.22
N MET A 163 11.40 -7.52 6.30
CA MET A 163 11.44 -6.25 7.02
C MET A 163 11.29 -6.39 8.53
N GLY A 164 11.10 -7.59 9.04
CA GLY A 164 10.97 -7.85 10.48
C GLY A 164 9.54 -7.82 11.00
N PHE A 165 8.53 -7.85 10.14
CA PHE A 165 7.17 -8.08 10.59
C PHE A 165 6.99 -9.55 11.01
N ALA A 166 6.34 -9.77 12.15
CA ALA A 166 5.96 -11.08 12.66
C ALA A 166 4.45 -11.31 12.51
N GLU A 167 4.02 -12.54 12.22
CA GLU A 167 2.60 -12.87 12.16
C GLU A 167 1.95 -12.61 13.52
N HIS A 168 0.97 -11.72 13.55
CA HIS A 168 0.22 -11.31 14.72
C HIS A 168 -1.10 -12.05 14.82
N ARG A 169 -1.82 -12.18 13.69
CA ARG A 169 -3.11 -12.87 13.63
C ARG A 169 -3.32 -13.52 12.26
N ARG A 170 -3.94 -14.69 12.29
CA ARG A 170 -4.39 -15.43 11.12
C ARG A 170 -5.89 -15.70 11.23
N LYS A 171 -6.64 -15.35 10.21
CA LYS A 171 -8.06 -15.70 10.05
C LYS A 171 -8.17 -16.75 8.96
N THR A 172 -8.41 -18.01 9.35
CA THR A 172 -8.40 -19.14 8.43
C THR A 172 -9.59 -19.11 7.49
N GLY A 173 -9.33 -19.30 6.19
CA GLY A 173 -10.34 -19.56 5.16
C GLY A 173 -11.28 -18.38 4.88
N ILE A 174 -10.91 -17.14 5.22
CA ILE A 174 -11.78 -15.97 5.07
C ILE A 174 -11.82 -15.39 3.65
N ARG A 175 -10.99 -15.89 2.74
CA ARG A 175 -10.92 -15.43 1.35
C ARG A 175 -11.05 -16.62 0.41
N THR A 176 -11.84 -16.46 -0.63
CA THR A 176 -11.90 -17.41 -1.75
C THR A 176 -11.36 -16.72 -2.99
N VAL A 177 -10.38 -17.32 -3.64
CA VAL A 177 -9.77 -16.81 -4.88
C VAL A 177 -9.69 -17.97 -5.87
N ARG A 178 -10.33 -17.84 -7.02
CA ARG A 178 -10.39 -18.88 -8.07
C ARG A 178 -10.79 -20.26 -7.51
N GLY A 179 -11.79 -20.27 -6.63
CA GLY A 179 -12.32 -21.48 -6.01
C GLY A 179 -11.44 -22.10 -4.92
N LYS A 180 -10.32 -21.49 -4.53
CA LYS A 180 -9.46 -21.93 -3.43
C LYS A 180 -9.63 -21.04 -2.21
N SER A 181 -9.60 -21.66 -1.03
CA SER A 181 -9.67 -20.97 0.24
C SER A 181 -8.30 -20.49 0.70
N TYR A 182 -8.24 -19.26 1.20
CA TYR A 182 -7.03 -18.62 1.71
C TYR A 182 -7.28 -17.91 3.03
N ASP A 183 -6.22 -17.73 3.80
CA ASP A 183 -6.26 -17.06 5.09
C ASP A 183 -6.03 -15.55 4.94
N GLY A 184 -6.66 -14.77 5.80
CA GLY A 184 -6.27 -13.38 6.04
C GLY A 184 -5.15 -13.33 7.08
N LEU A 185 -4.09 -12.59 6.78
CA LEU A 185 -2.90 -12.47 7.61
C LEU A 185 -2.75 -11.03 8.10
N THR A 186 -2.51 -10.87 9.39
CA THR A 186 -2.09 -9.59 9.98
C THR A 186 -0.71 -9.78 10.59
N PHE A 187 0.22 -8.95 10.22
CA PHE A 187 1.58 -8.90 10.75
C PHE A 187 1.75 -7.65 11.61
N ARG A 188 2.62 -7.73 12.62
CA ARG A 188 3.04 -6.61 13.45
C ARG A 188 4.53 -6.37 13.28
N LEU A 189 4.96 -5.15 13.19
CA LEU A 189 6.36 -4.78 13.07
C LEU A 189 7.09 -5.07 14.39
N ASP A 190 8.10 -5.94 14.34
CA ASP A 190 9.01 -6.17 15.47
C ASP A 190 10.13 -5.12 15.41
N PRO A 191 10.27 -4.25 16.42
CA PRO A 191 11.22 -3.14 16.40
C PRO A 191 12.68 -3.59 16.28
N GLU A 192 13.06 -4.72 16.93
CA GLU A 192 14.44 -5.21 16.94
C GLU A 192 14.82 -5.81 15.59
N ARG A 193 13.93 -6.63 15.01
CA ARG A 193 14.10 -7.22 13.67
C ARG A 193 14.14 -6.14 12.60
N TYR A 194 13.27 -5.15 12.70
CA TYR A 194 13.25 -4.03 11.76
C TYR A 194 14.53 -3.20 11.86
N ALA A 195 15.03 -2.94 13.07
CA ALA A 195 16.29 -2.24 13.26
C ALA A 195 17.48 -3.02 12.69
N ALA A 196 17.49 -4.35 12.81
CA ALA A 196 18.50 -5.22 12.19
C ALA A 196 18.44 -5.13 10.67
N PHE A 197 17.26 -5.28 10.08
CA PHE A 197 17.03 -5.13 8.64
C PHE A 197 17.51 -3.77 8.09
N CYS A 198 17.23 -2.67 8.80
CA CYS A 198 17.69 -1.34 8.38
C CYS A 198 19.20 -1.17 8.46
N ARG A 199 19.89 -1.83 9.43
CA ARG A 199 21.37 -1.79 9.51
C ARG A 199 22.05 -2.48 8.34
N GLU A 200 21.51 -3.57 7.86
CA GLU A 200 22.07 -4.33 6.71
C GLU A 200 21.95 -3.59 5.36
N ARG A 201 21.19 -2.49 5.33
CA ARG A 201 20.91 -1.73 4.10
C ARG A 201 21.48 -0.31 4.11
N ARG A 202 22.24 0.04 5.13
CA ARG A 202 23.05 1.26 5.18
C ARG A 202 24.40 1.04 4.51
#